data_568e010f32ed99e1e8622099b43a362a
#
_entry.id   568e010f32ed99e1e8622099b43a362a
#
_cell.length_a   1.000
_cell.length_b   1.000
_cell.length_c   1.000
_cell.angle_alpha   90.00
_cell.angle_beta   90.00
_cell.angle_gamma   90.00
#
_symmetry.space_group_name_H-M   'P 1'
#
loop_
_entity.id
_entity.type
_entity.pdbx_description
1 polymer ?
#
loop_
_entity_poly.entity_id
_entity_poly.type
_entity_poly.pdbx_seq_one_letter_code
_entity_poly.pdbx_strand_id
1 'polypeptide(L)'
;MAERTVRVGLLEDLEIGAARLVRHGVSPFYVVRLDATRIVALSAVCTHVRCIVGFDRERRALTCPCHDGRFDLTGQVLSGPPPRPLTSYTVSVRAGEVFVQL
;
A
#
# COMPACT_ATOMS: atom_id res chain seq x y z
N MET A 1 20.48 -6.65 -12.18
CA MET A 1 19.25 -7.16 -11.56
C MET A 1 18.04 -6.48 -12.17
N ALA A 2 17.14 -7.25 -12.71
CA ALA A 2 15.96 -6.68 -13.32
C ALA A 2 14.98 -6.15 -12.28
N GLU A 3 14.50 -4.95 -12.51
CA GLU A 3 13.42 -4.40 -11.71
C GLU A 3 12.11 -5.02 -12.16
N ARG A 4 11.21 -5.19 -11.23
CA ARG A 4 9.89 -5.73 -11.54
C ARG A 4 8.87 -4.61 -11.55
N THR A 5 8.22 -4.46 -12.68
CA THR A 5 7.12 -3.52 -12.85
C THR A 5 5.84 -4.32 -12.95
N VAL A 6 4.89 -4.04 -12.07
CA VAL A 6 3.61 -4.73 -12.03
C VAL A 6 2.53 -3.77 -12.49
N ARG A 7 1.76 -4.19 -13.51
CA ARG A 7 0.58 -3.45 -13.93
C ARG A 7 -0.55 -3.77 -12.96
N VAL A 8 -1.09 -2.74 -12.33
CA VAL A 8 -2.14 -2.90 -11.34
C VAL A 8 -3.54 -2.84 -11.96
N GLY A 9 -3.74 -1.95 -12.91
CA GLY A 9 -5.03 -1.75 -13.56
C GLY A 9 -5.21 -0.30 -13.94
N LEU A 10 -6.46 0.07 -14.19
CA LEU A 10 -6.79 1.43 -14.59
C LEU A 10 -6.95 2.33 -13.38
N LEU A 11 -6.44 3.55 -13.47
CA LEU A 11 -6.58 4.53 -12.40
C LEU A 11 -8.06 4.84 -12.13
N GLU A 12 -8.87 4.89 -13.18
CA GLU A 12 -10.30 5.19 -13.03
C GLU A 12 -11.05 4.15 -12.21
N ASP A 13 -10.51 2.94 -12.11
CA ASP A 13 -11.12 1.87 -11.32
C ASP A 13 -10.76 1.94 -9.83
N LEU A 14 -9.89 2.87 -9.46
CA LEU A 14 -9.48 3.06 -8.08
C LEU A 14 -10.04 4.39 -7.58
N GLU A 15 -11.03 4.32 -6.69
CA GLU A 15 -11.64 5.53 -6.13
C GLU A 15 -10.67 6.31 -5.26
N ILE A 16 -10.85 7.62 -5.21
CA ILE A 16 -10.09 8.47 -4.30
C ILE A 16 -10.41 8.04 -2.86
N GLY A 17 -9.36 7.83 -2.07
CA GLY A 17 -9.49 7.35 -0.70
C GLY A 17 -9.61 5.85 -0.56
N ALA A 18 -9.56 5.11 -1.67
CA ALA A 18 -9.62 3.66 -1.66
C ALA A 18 -8.22 3.05 -1.76
N ALA A 19 -8.11 1.81 -1.33
CA ALA A 19 -6.91 1.01 -1.46
C ALA A 19 -7.26 -0.34 -2.09
N ARG A 20 -6.36 -0.84 -2.92
CA ARG A 20 -6.50 -2.15 -3.54
C ARG A 20 -5.32 -3.00 -3.10
N LEU A 21 -5.62 -4.19 -2.54
CA LEU A 21 -4.59 -5.16 -2.23
C LEU A 21 -4.22 -5.93 -3.48
N VAL A 22 -2.94 -5.89 -3.83
CA VAL A 22 -2.41 -6.64 -4.97
C VAL A 22 -1.56 -7.78 -4.40
N ARG A 23 -1.94 -9.00 -4.73
CA ARG A 23 -1.19 -10.17 -4.31
C ARG A 23 -0.16 -10.48 -5.37
N HIS A 24 1.11 -10.40 -4.97
CA HIS A 24 2.22 -10.64 -5.88
C HIS A 24 3.26 -11.50 -5.18
N GLY A 25 3.11 -12.82 -5.30
CA GLY A 25 3.99 -13.77 -4.66
C GLY A 25 4.05 -13.58 -3.15
N VAL A 26 5.25 -13.44 -2.62
CA VAL A 26 5.47 -13.23 -1.17
C VAL A 26 5.49 -11.75 -0.79
N SER A 27 5.21 -10.86 -1.74
CA SER A 27 5.31 -9.42 -1.55
C SER A 27 3.99 -8.71 -1.88
N PRO A 28 2.91 -9.02 -1.15
CA PRO A 28 1.65 -8.32 -1.39
C PRO A 28 1.80 -6.84 -1.04
N PHE A 29 1.08 -5.98 -1.74
CA PHE A 29 1.14 -4.55 -1.51
C PHE A 29 -0.22 -3.91 -1.74
N TYR A 30 -0.40 -2.74 -1.13
CA TYR A 30 -1.56 -1.90 -1.36
C TYR A 30 -1.23 -0.79 -2.32
N VAL A 31 -2.14 -0.50 -3.24
CA VAL A 31 -2.12 0.73 -4.02
C VAL A 31 -3.22 1.61 -3.46
N VAL A 32 -2.86 2.80 -3.03
CA VAL A 32 -3.77 3.73 -2.37
C VAL A 32 -3.87 5.01 -3.19
N ARG A 33 -5.09 5.42 -3.52
CA ARG A 33 -5.30 6.69 -4.17
C ARG A 33 -5.61 7.74 -3.12
N LEU A 34 -4.62 8.57 -2.81
CA LEU A 34 -4.74 9.56 -1.75
C LEU A 34 -5.66 10.72 -2.15
N ASP A 35 -5.51 11.15 -3.39
CA ASP A 35 -6.36 12.18 -3.99
C ASP A 35 -6.37 11.97 -5.51
N ALA A 36 -6.88 12.94 -6.26
CA ALA A 36 -7.05 12.79 -7.70
C ALA A 36 -5.73 12.44 -8.42
N THR A 37 -4.60 12.94 -7.93
CA THR A 37 -3.31 12.82 -8.61
C THR A 37 -2.26 12.03 -7.84
N ARG A 38 -2.44 11.84 -6.52
CA ARG A 38 -1.43 11.15 -5.71
C ARG A 38 -1.82 9.71 -5.44
N ILE A 39 -1.00 8.81 -5.95
CA ILE A 39 -1.17 7.38 -5.74
C ILE A 39 0.12 6.88 -5.08
N VAL A 40 -0.02 6.07 -4.06
CA VAL A 40 1.12 5.45 -3.37
C VAL A 40 0.97 3.94 -3.38
N ALA A 41 2.09 3.25 -3.26
CA ALA A 41 2.11 1.79 -3.11
C ALA A 41 2.93 1.45 -1.88
N LEU A 42 2.35 0.64 -1.01
CA LEU A 42 2.95 0.28 0.28
C LEU A 42 2.90 -1.22 0.46
N SER A 43 3.99 -1.79 0.97
CA SER A 43 3.99 -3.20 1.35
C SER A 43 2.82 -3.48 2.28
N ALA A 44 2.16 -4.60 2.07
CA ALA A 44 1.08 -5.04 2.96
C ALA A 44 1.62 -5.89 4.12
N VAL A 45 2.93 -6.07 4.21
CA VAL A 45 3.54 -6.88 5.27
C VAL A 45 3.95 -5.98 6.42
N CYS A 46 3.40 -6.24 7.60
CA CYS A 46 3.71 -5.47 8.81
C CYS A 46 5.21 -5.56 9.14
N THR A 47 5.81 -4.43 9.52
CA THR A 47 7.25 -4.38 9.80
C THR A 47 7.62 -4.98 11.16
N HIS A 48 6.67 -5.17 12.06
CA HIS A 48 6.90 -5.79 13.35
C HIS A 48 6.81 -7.31 13.26
N VAL A 49 5.71 -7.80 12.70
CA VAL A 49 5.50 -9.22 12.43
C VAL A 49 5.02 -9.35 11.00
N ARG A 50 5.21 -10.53 10.42
CA ARG A 50 4.90 -10.72 9.00
C ARG A 50 3.41 -10.98 8.74
N CYS A 51 2.55 -10.25 9.45
CA CYS A 51 1.13 -10.29 9.20
C CYS A 51 0.77 -9.32 8.10
N ILE A 52 -0.28 -9.64 7.35
CA ILE A 52 -0.78 -8.77 6.30
C ILE A 52 -1.65 -7.70 6.95
N VAL A 53 -1.32 -6.43 6.72
CA VAL A 53 -2.11 -5.32 7.26
C VAL A 53 -3.43 -5.21 6.52
N GLY A 54 -4.46 -4.73 7.22
CA GLY A 54 -5.77 -4.46 6.63
C GLY A 54 -5.93 -2.97 6.36
N PHE A 55 -6.82 -2.65 5.42
CA PHE A 55 -7.13 -1.26 5.10
C PHE A 55 -8.39 -0.83 5.83
N ASP A 56 -8.29 0.24 6.59
CA ASP A 56 -9.42 0.88 7.27
C ASP A 56 -9.69 2.20 6.55
N ARG A 57 -10.69 2.20 5.69
CA ARG A 57 -11.00 3.38 4.88
C ARG A 57 -11.51 4.54 5.73
N GLU A 58 -12.31 4.23 6.72
CA GLU A 58 -12.93 5.23 7.58
C GLU A 58 -11.88 6.01 8.37
N ARG A 59 -10.89 5.31 8.90
CA ARG A 59 -9.81 5.92 9.67
C ARG A 59 -8.62 6.33 8.82
N ARG A 60 -8.65 6.00 7.53
CA ARG A 60 -7.55 6.24 6.59
C ARG A 60 -6.24 5.68 7.13
N ALA A 61 -6.27 4.40 7.45
CA ALA A 61 -5.13 3.73 8.08
C ALA A 61 -4.99 2.30 7.60
N LEU A 62 -3.78 1.79 7.70
CA LEU A 62 -3.49 0.37 7.51
C LEU A 62 -3.21 -0.20 8.89
N THR A 63 -3.92 -1.28 9.24
CA THR A 63 -3.88 -1.82 10.60
C THR A 63 -3.35 -3.23 10.60
N CYS A 64 -2.48 -3.54 11.58
CA CYS A 64 -1.94 -4.88 11.75
C CYS A 64 -2.88 -5.68 12.64
N PRO A 65 -3.47 -6.80 12.15
CA PRO A 65 -4.41 -7.57 12.95
C PRO A 65 -3.75 -8.40 14.05
N CYS A 66 -2.43 -8.61 13.96
CA CYS A 66 -1.71 -9.43 14.95
C CYS A 66 -1.36 -8.64 16.21
N HIS A 67 -1.29 -7.33 16.08
CA HIS A 67 -1.01 -6.40 17.17
C HIS A 67 -1.76 -5.11 16.85
N ASP A 68 -1.86 -4.21 17.79
CA ASP A 68 -2.57 -2.96 17.56
C ASP A 68 -1.75 -1.93 16.78
N GLY A 69 -0.94 -2.41 15.85
CA GLY A 69 -0.13 -1.53 15.02
C GLY A 69 -0.97 -0.82 13.98
N ARG A 70 -0.67 0.45 13.77
CA ARG A 70 -1.32 1.26 12.76
C ARG A 70 -0.30 2.06 11.96
N PHE A 71 -0.57 2.18 10.68
CA PHE A 71 0.22 3.00 9.76
C PHE A 71 -0.73 3.97 9.07
N ASP A 72 -0.26 5.16 8.74
CA ASP A 72 -1.05 6.06 7.93
C ASP A 72 -0.98 5.64 6.45
N LEU A 73 -1.67 6.36 5.58
CA LEU A 73 -1.73 6.00 4.16
C LEU A 73 -0.45 6.35 3.39
N THR A 74 0.54 6.90 4.07
CA THR A 74 1.89 7.07 3.51
C THR A 74 2.87 6.05 4.07
N GLY A 75 2.39 5.16 4.95
CA GLY A 75 3.17 4.08 5.51
C GLY A 75 3.88 4.40 6.82
N GLN A 76 3.69 5.60 7.36
CA GLN A 76 4.32 5.99 8.62
C GLN A 76 3.62 5.33 9.80
N VAL A 77 4.38 4.96 10.82
CA VAL A 77 3.84 4.35 12.03
C VAL A 77 3.03 5.38 12.80
N LEU A 78 1.77 5.07 13.08
CA LEU A 78 0.90 5.90 13.92
C LEU A 78 0.90 5.43 15.36
N SER A 79 0.87 4.12 15.57
CA SER A 79 0.81 3.56 16.91
C SER A 79 1.20 2.10 16.91
N GLY A 80 1.52 1.59 18.08
CA GLY A 80 1.77 0.18 18.30
C GLY A 80 3.24 -0.19 18.18
N PRO A 81 3.51 -1.50 18.17
CA PRO A 81 4.88 -1.99 18.21
C PRO A 81 5.68 -1.92 16.91
N PRO A 82 5.11 -1.69 15.70
CA PRO A 82 5.94 -1.68 14.49
C PRO A 82 7.09 -0.69 14.63
N PRO A 83 8.35 -1.13 14.37
CA PRO A 83 9.52 -0.27 14.60
C PRO A 83 9.82 0.65 13.43
N ARG A 84 9.22 0.42 12.27
CA ARG A 84 9.57 1.11 11.03
C ARG A 84 8.34 1.34 10.18
N PRO A 85 8.38 2.34 9.29
CA PRO A 85 7.34 2.52 8.29
C PRO A 85 7.19 1.28 7.39
N LEU A 86 6.04 1.15 6.77
CA LEU A 86 5.86 0.17 5.71
C LEU A 86 6.75 0.55 4.53
N THR A 87 7.34 -0.45 3.88
CA THR A 87 8.12 -0.22 2.67
C THR A 87 7.22 0.39 1.60
N SER A 88 7.69 1.45 0.95
CA SER A 88 6.97 2.07 -0.15
C SER A 88 7.63 1.72 -1.47
N TYR A 89 6.82 1.70 -2.54
CA TYR A 89 7.28 1.39 -3.89
C TYR A 89 6.94 2.54 -4.82
N THR A 90 7.73 2.68 -5.87
CA THR A 90 7.50 3.71 -6.88
C THR A 90 6.25 3.38 -7.70
N VAL A 91 5.38 4.36 -7.87
CA VAL A 91 4.18 4.25 -8.69
C VAL A 91 4.31 5.14 -9.89
N SER A 92 3.91 4.64 -11.05
CA SER A 92 3.79 5.46 -12.25
C SER A 92 2.42 5.24 -12.86
N VAL A 93 1.91 6.30 -13.50
CA VAL A 93 0.65 6.24 -14.22
C VAL A 93 0.93 6.65 -15.67
N ARG A 94 0.59 5.78 -16.60
CA ARG A 94 0.80 6.04 -18.03
C ARG A 94 -0.45 5.64 -18.80
N ALA A 95 -0.97 6.58 -19.57
CA ALA A 95 -2.19 6.38 -20.35
C ALA A 95 -3.33 5.83 -19.48
N GLY A 96 -3.47 6.35 -18.27
CA GLY A 96 -4.52 5.93 -17.34
C GLY A 96 -4.29 4.60 -16.67
N GLU A 97 -3.15 3.95 -16.88
CA GLU A 97 -2.82 2.68 -16.26
C GLU A 97 -1.81 2.87 -15.14
N VAL A 98 -2.02 2.16 -14.04
CA VAL A 98 -1.19 2.26 -12.84
C VAL A 98 -0.17 1.12 -12.85
N PHE A 99 1.09 1.48 -12.64
CA PHE A 99 2.21 0.53 -12.55
C PHE A 99 2.94 0.74 -11.24
N VAL A 100 3.37 -0.35 -10.64
CA VAL A 100 4.15 -0.33 -9.39
C VAL A 100 5.47 -1.03 -9.64
N GLN A 101 6.54 -0.39 -9.24
CA GLN A 101 7.89 -0.93 -9.39
C GLN A 101 8.33 -1.51 -8.05
N LEU A 102 8.53 -2.81 -8.04
CA LEU A 102 8.92 -3.55 -6.84
C LEU A 102 10.43 -3.70 -6.70
#